data_c0cb95fd042aca32845ab89d5202113b
#
_entry.id   c0cb95fd042aca32845ab89d5202113b
#
_cell.length_a   1.000
_cell.length_b   1.000
_cell.length_c   1.000
_cell.angle_alpha   90.00
_cell.angle_beta   90.00
_cell.angle_gamma   90.00
#
_symmetry.space_group_name_H-M   'P 1'
#
loop_
_entity.id
_entity.type
_entity.pdbx_description
1 polymer ?
#
loop_
_entity_poly.entity_id
_entity_poly.type
_entity_poly.pdbx_seq_one_letter_code
_entity_poly.pdbx_strand_id
1 'polypeptide(L)'
;MLRLVMSPTVTILVDALAWGAFHSATGYAAYRLDDGRLSRDGWLLRSRRFETAGRYRRWLRIHRWKDKVPEAGDLFRGGLSKRHLPAYDVDGLQLFVRETRRAELAHWWALCCGPVFVLWNPPLAAGLLVGYGAAANLPFIVIQRYNRLRIQALIERRSR
;
A
#
# COMPACT_ATOMS: atom_id res chain seq x y z
N MET A 1 8.48 32.77 3.98
CA MET A 1 8.37 31.39 4.46
C MET A 1 9.68 31.03 5.16
N LEU A 2 9.68 30.90 6.51
CA LEU A 2 10.89 30.53 7.27
C LEU A 2 11.25 29.09 6.90
N ARG A 3 12.28 28.91 6.06
CA ARG A 3 12.90 27.59 5.90
C ARG A 3 13.82 27.34 7.07
N LEU A 4 13.64 26.23 7.75
CA LEU A 4 14.62 25.72 8.72
C LEU A 4 15.95 25.50 7.97
N VAL A 5 16.95 26.31 8.25
CA VAL A 5 18.30 26.17 7.66
C VAL A 5 19.01 25.07 8.44
N MET A 6 18.89 23.84 7.96
CA MET A 6 19.61 22.68 8.48
C MET A 6 20.84 22.39 7.60
N SER A 7 21.88 21.79 8.18
CA SER A 7 22.98 21.27 7.36
C SER A 7 22.48 20.15 6.44
N PRO A 8 23.11 19.91 5.28
CA PRO A 8 22.68 18.86 4.36
C PRO A 8 22.59 17.46 5.00
N THR A 9 23.54 17.12 5.86
CA THR A 9 23.55 15.85 6.60
C THR A 9 22.35 15.73 7.53
N VAL A 10 22.04 16.79 8.28
CA VAL A 10 20.87 16.81 9.18
C VAL A 10 19.57 16.70 8.38
N THR A 11 19.47 17.39 7.25
CA THR A 11 18.29 17.30 6.37
C THR A 11 18.05 15.88 5.88
N ILE A 12 19.08 15.18 5.39
CA ILE A 12 18.99 13.79 4.93
C ILE A 12 18.55 12.86 6.07
N LEU A 13 19.11 13.04 7.27
CA LEU A 13 18.70 12.24 8.43
C LEU A 13 17.23 12.48 8.82
N VAL A 14 16.80 13.73 8.83
CA VAL A 14 15.41 14.11 9.11
C VAL A 14 14.48 13.51 8.05
N ASP A 15 14.84 13.56 6.77
CA ASP A 15 14.05 12.97 5.68
C ASP A 15 13.90 11.47 5.84
N ALA A 16 14.99 10.76 6.16
CA ALA A 16 14.96 9.31 6.38
C ALA A 16 14.09 8.94 7.58
N LEU A 17 14.25 9.65 8.70
CA LEU A 17 13.44 9.45 9.90
C LEU A 17 11.97 9.79 9.68
N ALA A 18 11.68 10.87 8.95
CA ALA A 18 10.32 11.26 8.60
C ALA A 18 9.62 10.18 7.73
N TRP A 19 10.30 9.65 6.71
CA TRP A 19 9.76 8.53 5.94
C TRP A 19 9.52 7.29 6.80
N GLY A 20 10.44 6.92 7.67
CA GLY A 20 10.26 5.83 8.63
C GLY A 20 9.05 6.04 9.53
N ALA A 21 8.89 7.26 10.07
CA ALA A 21 7.77 7.63 10.91
C ALA A 21 6.43 7.60 10.13
N PHE A 22 6.39 8.12 8.90
CA PHE A 22 5.19 8.10 8.07
C PHE A 22 4.75 6.68 7.73
N HIS A 23 5.66 5.80 7.32
CA HIS A 23 5.32 4.41 7.04
C HIS A 23 4.83 3.67 8.29
N SER A 24 5.49 3.89 9.42
CA SER A 24 5.09 3.27 10.70
C SER A 24 3.72 3.76 11.16
N ALA A 25 3.49 5.08 11.13
CA ALA A 25 2.24 5.68 11.56
C ALA A 25 1.06 5.28 10.67
N THR A 26 1.24 5.30 9.35
CA THR A 26 0.18 4.92 8.39
C THR A 26 -0.10 3.42 8.42
N GLY A 27 0.94 2.60 8.59
CA GLY A 27 0.79 1.16 8.80
C GLY A 27 0.02 0.85 10.08
N TYR A 28 0.39 1.50 11.19
CA TYR A 28 -0.31 1.34 12.46
C TYR A 28 -1.76 1.87 12.39
N ALA A 29 -1.99 3.02 11.79
CA ALA A 29 -3.34 3.56 11.59
C ALA A 29 -4.22 2.61 10.77
N ALA A 30 -3.68 2.03 9.70
CA ALA A 30 -4.40 1.04 8.91
C ALA A 30 -4.65 -0.26 9.69
N TYR A 31 -3.71 -0.71 10.51
CA TYR A 31 -3.88 -1.86 11.40
C TYR A 31 -5.04 -1.64 12.38
N ARG A 32 -5.24 -0.43 12.91
CA ARG A 32 -6.32 -0.07 13.84
C ARG A 32 -7.70 0.05 13.20
N LEU A 33 -7.80 -0.05 11.87
CA LEU A 33 -9.09 0.00 11.20
C LEU A 33 -9.93 -1.23 11.52
N ASP A 34 -11.20 -0.97 11.83
CA ASP A 34 -12.21 -2.01 12.03
C ASP A 34 -12.50 -2.77 10.73
N ASP A 35 -12.73 -4.07 10.85
CA ASP A 35 -13.04 -4.96 9.73
C ASP A 35 -14.34 -4.57 9.01
N GLY A 36 -15.29 -3.98 9.72
CA GLY A 36 -16.53 -3.47 9.12
C GLY A 36 -16.27 -2.38 8.07
N ARG A 37 -15.30 -1.49 8.32
CA ARG A 37 -14.86 -0.46 7.35
C ARG A 37 -14.14 -1.06 6.15
N LEU A 38 -13.49 -2.20 6.33
CA LEU A 38 -12.75 -2.91 5.29
C LEU A 38 -13.61 -3.94 4.54
N SER A 39 -14.85 -4.17 4.96
CA SER A 39 -15.78 -5.09 4.29
C SER A 39 -16.30 -4.54 2.95
N ARG A 40 -16.28 -3.22 2.76
CA ARG A 40 -16.78 -2.54 1.56
C ARG A 40 -15.69 -1.74 0.86
N ASP A 41 -15.82 -1.59 -0.46
CA ASP A 41 -14.93 -0.74 -1.23
C ASP A 41 -15.31 0.75 -1.03
N GLY A 42 -14.48 1.49 -0.31
CA GLY A 42 -14.53 2.95 -0.31
C GLY A 42 -14.12 3.51 -1.69
N TRP A 43 -14.33 4.80 -1.91
CA TRP A 43 -14.01 5.47 -3.18
C TRP A 43 -12.59 5.20 -3.69
N LEU A 44 -11.61 5.21 -2.80
CA LEU A 44 -10.19 4.99 -3.12
C LEU A 44 -9.88 3.53 -3.48
N LEU A 45 -10.54 2.59 -2.81
CA LEU A 45 -10.30 1.15 -2.94
C LEU A 45 -11.15 0.51 -4.04
N ARG A 46 -12.17 1.21 -4.51
CA ARG A 46 -13.10 0.69 -5.52
C ARG A 46 -12.38 0.37 -6.82
N SER A 47 -12.50 -0.87 -7.26
CA SER A 47 -11.99 -1.30 -8.56
C SER A 47 -12.76 -0.60 -9.68
N ARG A 48 -12.04 -0.10 -10.66
CA ARG A 48 -12.64 0.54 -11.85
C ARG A 48 -13.06 -0.55 -12.86
N ARG A 49 -14.05 -0.26 -13.69
CA ARG A 49 -14.56 -1.22 -14.71
C ARG A 49 -13.48 -1.77 -15.64
N PHE A 50 -12.44 -1.01 -15.88
CA PHE A 50 -11.31 -1.43 -16.70
C PHE A 50 -10.28 -2.27 -15.93
N GLU A 51 -10.33 -2.31 -14.61
CA GLU A 51 -9.36 -3.05 -13.78
C GLU A 51 -9.77 -4.52 -13.69
N THR A 52 -8.99 -5.38 -14.29
CA THR A 52 -9.16 -6.83 -14.20
C THR A 52 -7.80 -7.49 -13.93
N ALA A 53 -7.80 -8.62 -13.23
CA ALA A 53 -6.58 -9.39 -12.98
C ALA A 53 -5.85 -9.76 -14.29
N GLY A 54 -6.60 -10.00 -15.36
CA GLY A 54 -6.05 -10.28 -16.70
C GLY A 54 -5.29 -9.10 -17.29
N ARG A 55 -5.81 -7.86 -17.14
CA ARG A 55 -5.13 -6.64 -17.61
C ARG A 55 -3.86 -6.37 -16.82
N TYR A 56 -3.88 -6.52 -15.49
CA TYR A 56 -2.69 -6.42 -14.66
C TYR A 56 -1.59 -7.41 -15.06
N ARG A 57 -1.97 -8.65 -15.38
CA ARG A 57 -1.02 -9.66 -15.89
C ARG A 57 -0.45 -9.28 -17.26
N ARG A 58 -1.28 -8.78 -18.16
CA ARG A 58 -0.89 -8.47 -19.55
C ARG A 58 -0.05 -7.21 -19.62
N TRP A 59 -0.50 -6.11 -19.03
CA TRP A 59 0.14 -4.80 -19.19
C TRP A 59 1.28 -4.58 -18.22
N LEU A 60 1.07 -4.89 -16.95
CA LEU A 60 2.09 -4.67 -15.91
C LEU A 60 3.00 -5.88 -15.70
N ARG A 61 2.70 -7.00 -16.36
CA ARG A 61 3.44 -8.26 -16.17
C ARG A 61 3.66 -8.62 -14.69
N ILE A 62 2.69 -8.29 -13.86
CA ILE A 62 2.76 -8.32 -12.40
C ILE A 62 3.21 -9.68 -11.85
N HIS A 63 2.86 -10.79 -12.52
CA HIS A 63 3.27 -12.15 -12.16
C HIS A 63 4.79 -12.38 -12.21
N ARG A 64 5.56 -11.49 -12.89
CA ARG A 64 7.01 -11.63 -13.01
C ARG A 64 7.77 -10.96 -11.88
N TRP A 65 7.18 -9.98 -11.21
CA TRP A 65 7.90 -9.16 -10.24
C TRP A 65 7.25 -9.07 -8.86
N LYS A 66 5.93 -9.32 -8.72
CA LYS A 66 5.22 -9.16 -7.43
C LYS A 66 5.84 -9.98 -6.30
N ASP A 67 6.35 -11.18 -6.60
CA ASP A 67 6.93 -12.09 -5.59
C ASP A 67 8.37 -11.71 -5.22
N LYS A 68 8.98 -10.76 -5.94
CA LYS A 68 10.31 -10.20 -5.65
C LYS A 68 10.24 -8.98 -4.73
N VAL A 69 9.05 -8.41 -4.54
CA VAL A 69 8.85 -7.25 -3.66
C VAL A 69 8.75 -7.77 -2.22
N PRO A 70 9.57 -7.22 -1.28
CA PRO A 70 9.54 -7.65 0.12
C PRO A 70 8.16 -7.39 0.75
N GLU A 71 7.69 -8.34 1.55
CA GLU A 71 6.43 -8.19 2.31
C GLU A 71 6.75 -7.72 3.72
N ALA A 72 6.11 -6.63 4.14
CA ALA A 72 6.18 -6.10 5.50
C ALA A 72 5.00 -6.60 6.38
N GLY A 73 4.10 -7.42 5.83
CA GLY A 73 2.92 -7.92 6.54
C GLY A 73 3.26 -8.73 7.78
N ASP A 74 4.39 -9.44 7.76
CA ASP A 74 4.85 -10.28 8.88
C ASP A 74 5.46 -9.47 10.05
N LEU A 75 5.73 -8.16 9.85
CA LEU A 75 6.29 -7.29 10.90
C LEU A 75 5.26 -6.90 11.97
N PHE A 76 3.98 -7.01 11.68
CA PHE A 76 2.91 -6.73 12.64
C PHE A 76 2.31 -8.02 13.18
N ARG A 77 2.22 -8.18 14.51
CA ARG A 77 1.54 -9.33 15.14
C ARG A 77 0.12 -9.44 14.60
N GLY A 78 -0.20 -10.57 13.95
CA GLY A 78 -1.51 -10.82 13.32
C GLY A 78 -1.60 -10.35 11.86
N GLY A 79 -0.52 -9.83 11.27
CA GLY A 79 -0.47 -9.59 9.82
C GLY A 79 -0.46 -10.92 9.06
N LEU A 80 -1.36 -11.04 8.09
CA LEU A 80 -1.39 -12.21 7.21
C LEU A 80 -0.34 -12.06 6.12
N SER A 81 0.52 -13.07 5.99
CA SER A 81 1.38 -13.18 4.80
C SER A 81 0.49 -13.33 3.57
N LYS A 82 0.67 -12.44 2.60
CA LYS A 82 -0.12 -12.42 1.37
C LYS A 82 0.36 -13.44 0.34
N ARG A 83 1.42 -14.16 0.65
CA ARG A 83 1.90 -15.31 -0.12
C ARG A 83 1.07 -16.55 0.16
N HIS A 84 0.50 -16.68 1.37
CA HIS A 84 -0.31 -17.81 1.79
C HIS A 84 -1.73 -17.35 2.11
N LEU A 85 -2.72 -18.00 1.53
CA LEU A 85 -4.13 -17.80 1.90
C LEU A 85 -4.33 -18.39 3.30
N PRO A 86 -4.99 -17.67 4.23
CA PRO A 86 -5.21 -18.15 5.60
C PRO A 86 -6.10 -19.41 5.61
N ALA A 87 -7.06 -19.50 4.70
CA ALA A 87 -7.88 -20.66 4.42
C ALA A 87 -8.46 -20.58 3.01
N TYR A 88 -8.84 -21.74 2.45
CA TYR A 88 -9.45 -21.80 1.12
C TYR A 88 -10.98 -21.74 1.16
N ASP A 89 -11.60 -21.60 2.35
CA ASP A 89 -13.03 -21.37 2.49
C ASP A 89 -13.42 -19.92 2.17
N VAL A 90 -14.72 -19.65 2.14
CA VAL A 90 -15.24 -18.32 1.79
C VAL A 90 -14.79 -17.27 2.80
N ASP A 91 -14.75 -17.61 4.08
CA ASP A 91 -14.40 -16.67 5.16
C ASP A 91 -12.92 -16.30 5.11
N GLY A 92 -12.03 -17.25 4.87
CA GLY A 92 -10.61 -16.99 4.68
C GLY A 92 -10.32 -16.16 3.43
N LEU A 93 -11.05 -16.38 2.34
CA LEU A 93 -10.94 -15.56 1.14
C LEU A 93 -11.44 -14.12 1.39
N GLN A 94 -12.53 -13.95 2.12
CA GLN A 94 -13.03 -12.62 2.51
C GLN A 94 -12.07 -11.91 3.47
N LEU A 95 -11.50 -12.62 4.43
CA LEU A 95 -10.46 -12.08 5.29
C LEU A 95 -9.28 -11.59 4.47
N PHE A 96 -8.80 -12.37 3.50
CA PHE A 96 -7.72 -11.95 2.62
C PHE A 96 -8.08 -10.69 1.83
N VAL A 97 -9.30 -10.58 1.34
CA VAL A 97 -9.79 -9.36 0.66
C VAL A 97 -9.74 -8.14 1.58
N ARG A 98 -10.16 -8.27 2.85
CA ARG A 98 -10.07 -7.18 3.83
C ARG A 98 -8.61 -6.76 4.08
N GLU A 99 -7.73 -7.73 4.24
CA GLU A 99 -6.30 -7.45 4.46
C GLU A 99 -5.62 -6.78 3.25
N THR A 100 -6.02 -7.13 2.02
CA THR A 100 -5.54 -6.39 0.84
C THR A 100 -6.00 -4.94 0.83
N ARG A 101 -7.23 -4.64 1.30
CA ARG A 101 -7.74 -3.27 1.45
C ARG A 101 -6.96 -2.51 2.51
N ARG A 102 -6.73 -3.11 3.66
CA ARG A 102 -5.94 -2.56 4.77
C ARG A 102 -4.56 -2.12 4.31
N ALA A 103 -3.86 -3.02 3.63
CA ALA A 103 -2.52 -2.73 3.14
C ALA A 103 -2.50 -1.69 2.01
N GLU A 104 -3.47 -1.73 1.09
CA GLU A 104 -3.58 -0.71 0.04
C GLU A 104 -3.77 0.68 0.64
N LEU A 105 -4.63 0.82 1.68
CA LEU A 105 -4.85 2.08 2.40
C LEU A 105 -3.58 2.60 3.07
N ALA A 106 -2.82 1.73 3.75
CA ALA A 106 -1.56 2.12 4.38
C ALA A 106 -0.61 2.76 3.38
N HIS A 107 -0.47 2.15 2.18
CA HIS A 107 0.39 2.68 1.13
C HIS A 107 -0.15 3.97 0.49
N TRP A 108 -1.46 4.11 0.33
CA TRP A 108 -2.06 5.38 -0.11
C TRP A 108 -1.80 6.50 0.89
N TRP A 109 -1.98 6.24 2.18
CA TRP A 109 -1.73 7.24 3.21
C TRP A 109 -0.25 7.61 3.30
N ALA A 110 0.65 6.64 3.22
CA ALA A 110 2.08 6.91 3.17
C ALA A 110 2.46 7.79 1.96
N LEU A 111 1.91 7.49 0.79
CA LEU A 111 2.11 8.29 -0.41
C LEU A 111 1.62 9.74 -0.22
N CYS A 112 0.48 9.94 0.44
CA CYS A 112 -0.07 11.27 0.75
C CYS A 112 0.80 12.07 1.75
N CYS A 113 1.71 11.43 2.49
CA CYS A 113 2.66 12.15 3.35
C CYS A 113 3.81 12.79 2.55
N GLY A 114 4.07 12.35 1.32
CA GLY A 114 5.17 12.86 0.49
C GLY A 114 5.22 14.39 0.35
N PRO A 115 4.12 15.11 0.07
CA PRO A 115 4.13 16.56 -0.05
C PRO A 115 4.61 17.31 1.20
N VAL A 116 4.58 16.70 2.39
CA VAL A 116 5.04 17.32 3.65
C VAL A 116 6.52 17.73 3.58
N PHE A 117 7.32 17.02 2.80
CA PHE A 117 8.76 17.33 2.64
C PHE A 117 9.02 18.72 2.03
N VAL A 118 8.05 19.35 1.39
CA VAL A 118 8.15 20.72 0.87
C VAL A 118 8.37 21.74 1.98
N LEU A 119 7.99 21.42 3.22
CA LEU A 119 8.08 22.34 4.35
C LEU A 119 9.52 22.73 4.71
N TRP A 120 10.49 21.83 4.52
CA TRP A 120 11.89 22.05 4.89
C TRP A 120 12.89 21.76 3.78
N ASN A 121 12.48 21.14 2.68
CA ASN A 121 13.35 20.84 1.54
C ASN A 121 13.22 21.85 0.40
N PRO A 122 14.30 22.10 -0.36
CA PRO A 122 14.21 22.82 -1.64
C PRO A 122 13.31 22.07 -2.62
N PRO A 123 12.68 22.76 -3.62
CA PRO A 123 11.70 22.15 -4.50
C PRO A 123 12.18 20.87 -5.22
N LEU A 124 13.42 20.86 -5.68
CA LEU A 124 14.02 19.69 -6.34
C LEU A 124 14.13 18.50 -5.37
N ALA A 125 14.66 18.71 -4.17
CA ALA A 125 14.81 17.66 -3.16
C ALA A 125 13.44 17.15 -2.71
N ALA A 126 12.48 18.04 -2.45
CA ALA A 126 11.10 17.66 -2.15
C ALA A 126 10.46 16.83 -3.28
N GLY A 127 10.67 17.22 -4.54
CA GLY A 127 10.22 16.46 -5.71
C GLY A 127 10.83 15.06 -5.78
N LEU A 128 12.12 14.92 -5.47
CA LEU A 128 12.80 13.62 -5.43
C LEU A 128 12.24 12.75 -4.30
N LEU A 129 11.95 13.31 -3.13
CA LEU A 129 11.35 12.60 -2.00
C LEU A 129 9.90 12.15 -2.30
N VAL A 130 9.11 12.99 -2.97
CA VAL A 130 7.78 12.59 -3.47
C VAL A 130 7.90 11.47 -4.50
N GLY A 131 8.85 11.58 -5.43
CA GLY A 131 9.15 10.52 -6.41
C GLY A 131 9.57 9.20 -5.75
N TYR A 132 10.41 9.26 -4.71
CA TYR A 132 10.75 8.11 -3.88
C TYR A 132 9.50 7.52 -3.23
N GLY A 133 8.65 8.34 -2.61
CA GLY A 133 7.39 7.89 -2.01
C GLY A 133 6.49 7.18 -3.02
N ALA A 134 6.39 7.69 -4.25
CA ALA A 134 5.67 7.03 -5.33
C ALA A 134 6.29 5.67 -5.70
N ALA A 135 7.60 5.63 -5.90
CA ALA A 135 8.32 4.40 -6.23
C ALA A 135 8.22 3.34 -5.11
N ALA A 136 8.25 3.77 -3.84
CA ALA A 136 8.16 2.89 -2.68
C ALA A 136 6.73 2.35 -2.44
N ASN A 137 5.68 3.08 -2.80
CA ASN A 137 4.31 2.71 -2.43
C ASN A 137 3.45 2.20 -3.59
N LEU A 138 3.60 2.74 -4.82
CA LEU A 138 2.78 2.33 -5.97
C LEU A 138 2.88 0.84 -6.31
N PRO A 139 4.06 0.18 -6.27
CA PRO A 139 4.13 -1.26 -6.52
C PRO A 139 3.27 -2.06 -5.55
N PHE A 140 3.25 -1.71 -4.26
CA PHE A 140 2.43 -2.39 -3.27
C PHE A 140 0.94 -2.15 -3.49
N ILE A 141 0.51 -0.92 -3.79
CA ILE A 141 -0.86 -0.59 -4.15
C ILE A 141 -1.32 -1.48 -5.32
N VAL A 142 -0.51 -1.58 -6.36
CA VAL A 142 -0.78 -2.40 -7.56
C VAL A 142 -0.90 -3.89 -7.19
N ILE A 143 0.00 -4.42 -6.35
CA ILE A 143 -0.01 -5.82 -5.91
C ILE A 143 -1.28 -6.11 -5.10
N GLN A 144 -1.64 -5.25 -4.13
CA GLN A 144 -2.82 -5.45 -3.30
C GLN A 144 -4.10 -5.46 -4.13
N ARG A 145 -4.21 -4.52 -5.07
CA ARG A 145 -5.35 -4.41 -5.97
C ARG A 145 -5.47 -5.64 -6.89
N TYR A 146 -4.37 -6.08 -7.46
CA TYR A 146 -4.33 -7.31 -8.26
C TYR A 146 -4.72 -8.55 -7.46
N ASN A 147 -4.20 -8.70 -6.25
CA ASN A 147 -4.53 -9.84 -5.39
C ASN A 147 -6.02 -9.84 -5.03
N ARG A 148 -6.57 -8.67 -4.65
CA ARG A 148 -8.00 -8.52 -4.37
C ARG A 148 -8.87 -8.91 -5.55
N LEU A 149 -8.58 -8.42 -6.75
CA LEU A 149 -9.34 -8.75 -7.97
C LEU A 149 -9.35 -10.26 -8.27
N ARG A 150 -8.22 -10.95 -8.04
CA ARG A 150 -8.14 -12.40 -8.23
C ARG A 150 -9.02 -13.15 -7.24
N ILE A 151 -8.97 -12.77 -5.97
CA ILE A 151 -9.72 -13.46 -4.93
C ILE A 151 -11.22 -13.16 -5.04
N GLN A 152 -11.62 -11.94 -5.35
CA GLN A 152 -13.02 -11.61 -5.60
C GLN A 152 -13.61 -12.44 -6.76
N ALA A 153 -12.87 -12.58 -7.86
CA ALA A 153 -13.29 -13.44 -8.97
C ALA A 153 -13.38 -14.93 -8.59
N LEU A 154 -12.56 -15.39 -7.63
CA LEU A 154 -12.66 -16.77 -7.11
C LEU A 154 -13.90 -16.94 -6.23
N ILE A 155 -14.21 -15.99 -5.36
CA ILE A 155 -15.42 -15.99 -4.52
C ILE A 155 -16.66 -16.02 -5.40
N GLU A 156 -16.75 -15.16 -6.42
CA GLU A 156 -17.87 -15.10 -7.35
C GLU A 156 -18.11 -16.42 -8.11
N ARG A 157 -17.05 -17.14 -8.47
CA ARG A 157 -17.16 -18.47 -9.13
C ARG A 157 -17.67 -19.56 -8.19
N ARG A 158 -17.42 -19.44 -6.90
CA ARG A 158 -17.87 -20.44 -5.91
C ARG A 158 -19.30 -20.22 -5.42
N SER A 159 -19.82 -19.01 -5.61
CA SER A 159 -21.20 -18.66 -5.27
C SER A 159 -22.21 -18.94 -6.38
N ARG A 160 -21.73 -19.38 -7.56
CA ARG A 160 -22.54 -19.84 -8.70
C ARG A 160 -22.69 -21.36 -8.68
#